data_d3cbf0cad1a7c613f8b516e7b2385837
#
_entry.id   d3cbf0cad1a7c613f8b516e7b2385837
#
_cell.length_a   1.000
_cell.length_b   1.000
_cell.length_c   1.000
_cell.angle_alpha   90.00
_cell.angle_beta   90.00
_cell.angle_gamma   90.00
#
_symmetry.space_group_name_H-M   'P 1'
#
loop_
_entity.id
_entity.type
_entity.pdbx_description
1 polymer ?
#
loop_
_entity_poly.entity_id
_entity_poly.type
_entity_poly.pdbx_seq_one_letter_code
_entity_poly.pdbx_strand_id
1 'polypeptide(L)'
;MHPIYLDNASTSFPKPACVPDAVYRYMTACGSNVSRGGYRSAYSAEELVFETRERLCALFHGGDARCVVFTPNITTSLNLLLKGFLHPGDHVLVSSMEHNAVMRPLRQLEAAGVMFDRVPCNPDGTMRLSEAEALVREN
;
A
#
# COMPACT_ATOMS: atom_id res chain seq x y z
N MET A 1 -8.00 -33.87 2.08
CA MET A 1 -8.68 -32.66 1.61
C MET A 1 -7.78 -31.49 1.95
N HIS A 2 -7.35 -30.67 0.98
CA HIS A 2 -6.64 -29.44 1.29
C HIS A 2 -7.65 -28.40 1.79
N PRO A 3 -7.37 -27.68 2.89
CA PRO A 3 -8.24 -26.63 3.37
C PRO A 3 -8.36 -25.52 2.32
N ILE A 4 -9.57 -25.01 2.13
CA ILE A 4 -9.81 -23.85 1.27
C ILE A 4 -9.50 -22.60 2.10
N TYR A 5 -8.56 -21.79 1.63
CA TYR A 5 -8.20 -20.52 2.26
C TYR A 5 -8.78 -19.34 1.48
N LEU A 6 -9.66 -18.57 2.11
CA LEU A 6 -10.42 -17.49 1.47
C LEU A 6 -10.00 -16.08 1.94
N ASP A 7 -8.93 -15.97 2.73
CA ASP A 7 -8.48 -14.69 3.31
C ASP A 7 -7.13 -14.21 2.73
N ASN A 8 -6.90 -14.47 1.43
CA ASN A 8 -5.68 -14.02 0.75
C ASN A 8 -5.54 -12.50 0.68
N ALA A 9 -6.62 -11.75 0.84
CA ALA A 9 -6.59 -10.29 0.91
C ALA A 9 -5.87 -9.77 2.16
N SER A 10 -5.93 -10.48 3.28
CA SER A 10 -5.18 -10.19 4.49
C SER A 10 -3.72 -10.58 4.36
N THR A 11 -3.47 -11.83 3.96
CA THR A 11 -2.14 -12.38 3.71
C THR A 11 -2.23 -13.63 2.84
N SER A 12 -1.26 -13.82 1.95
CA SER A 12 -1.21 -15.01 1.10
C SER A 12 -0.89 -16.27 1.92
N PHE A 13 -1.71 -17.33 1.76
CA PHE A 13 -1.43 -18.64 2.35
C PHE A 13 -1.93 -19.77 1.44
N PRO A 14 -1.12 -20.84 1.19
CA PRO A 14 0.31 -20.92 1.55
C PRO A 14 1.15 -19.88 0.79
N LYS A 15 2.23 -19.42 1.42
CA LYS A 15 3.19 -18.54 0.75
C LYS A 15 3.98 -19.31 -0.30
N PRO A 16 4.30 -18.71 -1.47
CA PRO A 16 5.25 -19.30 -2.41
C PRO A 16 6.57 -19.65 -1.72
N ALA A 17 7.15 -20.82 -2.03
CA ALA A 17 8.37 -21.29 -1.38
C ALA A 17 9.55 -20.30 -1.45
N CYS A 18 9.63 -19.52 -2.53
CA CYS A 18 10.65 -18.49 -2.70
C CYS A 18 10.61 -17.39 -1.61
N VAL A 19 9.46 -17.16 -0.96
CA VAL A 19 9.34 -16.12 0.08
C VAL A 19 10.06 -16.52 1.36
N PRO A 20 9.74 -17.66 2.04
CA PRO A 20 10.48 -18.08 3.21
C PRO A 20 11.95 -18.36 2.91
N ASP A 21 12.29 -18.88 1.72
CA ASP A 21 13.67 -19.12 1.32
C ASP A 21 14.48 -17.81 1.19
N ALA A 22 13.88 -16.74 0.68
CA ALA A 22 14.51 -15.43 0.60
C ALA A 22 14.74 -14.83 2.00
N VAL A 23 13.75 -14.93 2.88
CA VAL A 23 13.85 -14.47 4.28
C VAL A 23 14.94 -15.23 5.01
N TYR A 24 14.96 -16.56 4.91
CA TYR A 24 15.98 -17.39 5.53
C TYR A 24 17.39 -17.04 5.04
N ARG A 25 17.58 -16.91 3.74
CA ARG A 25 18.87 -16.52 3.14
C ARG A 25 19.32 -15.14 3.62
N TYR A 26 18.43 -14.18 3.67
CA TYR A 26 18.77 -12.85 4.18
C TYR A 26 19.22 -12.90 5.63
N MET A 27 18.48 -13.60 6.50
CA MET A 27 18.79 -13.69 7.93
C MET A 27 20.12 -14.42 8.20
N THR A 28 20.47 -15.41 7.38
CA THR A 28 21.67 -16.25 7.60
C THR A 28 22.93 -15.71 6.91
N ALA A 29 22.79 -15.02 5.78
CA ALA A 29 23.93 -14.60 4.96
C ALA A 29 24.17 -13.07 4.94
N CYS A 30 23.14 -12.26 5.19
CA CYS A 30 23.23 -10.80 5.16
C CYS A 30 22.93 -10.17 6.52
N GLY A 31 21.70 -10.24 7.01
CA GLY A 31 21.26 -9.87 8.36
C GLY A 31 21.70 -8.50 8.90
N SER A 32 22.10 -7.58 8.03
CA SER A 32 22.74 -6.31 8.40
C SER A 32 21.78 -5.15 8.34
N ASN A 33 22.10 -4.09 9.09
CA ASN A 33 21.33 -2.85 9.03
C ASN A 33 21.62 -2.10 7.72
N VAL A 34 20.58 -1.57 7.11
CA VAL A 34 20.66 -0.73 5.91
C VAL A 34 21.11 0.68 6.33
N SER A 35 21.94 1.34 5.53
CA SER A 35 22.31 2.77 5.63
C SER A 35 23.27 3.20 6.74
N ARG A 36 23.87 2.30 7.54
CA ARG A 36 24.79 2.72 8.63
C ARG A 36 26.10 1.97 8.72
N GLY A 37 26.45 1.13 7.74
CA GLY A 37 27.67 0.36 7.78
C GLY A 37 28.51 0.47 6.51
N GLY A 38 29.81 0.80 6.63
CA GLY A 38 30.79 0.76 5.55
C GLY A 38 31.35 -0.64 5.31
N TYR A 39 30.57 -1.72 5.53
CA TYR A 39 31.01 -3.09 5.38
C TYR A 39 30.14 -3.86 4.38
N ARG A 40 30.71 -4.94 3.84
CA ARG A 40 30.14 -5.66 2.69
C ARG A 40 28.68 -6.11 2.87
N SER A 41 28.30 -6.61 4.04
CA SER A 41 26.91 -7.06 4.26
C SER A 41 25.92 -5.93 4.35
N ALA A 42 26.33 -4.71 4.75
CA ALA A 42 25.47 -3.51 4.70
C ALA A 42 25.20 -3.10 3.26
N TYR A 43 26.21 -3.10 2.40
CA TYR A 43 26.02 -2.85 0.95
C TYR A 43 25.11 -3.87 0.30
N SER A 44 25.24 -5.17 0.64
CA SER A 44 24.34 -6.20 0.13
C SER A 44 22.89 -6.00 0.57
N ALA A 45 22.65 -5.50 1.78
CA ALA A 45 21.32 -5.15 2.26
C ALA A 45 20.73 -3.95 1.52
N GLU A 46 21.53 -2.90 1.27
CA GLU A 46 21.13 -1.73 0.48
C GLU A 46 20.79 -2.11 -0.97
N GLU A 47 21.62 -2.93 -1.60
CA GLU A 47 21.41 -3.42 -2.96
C GLU A 47 20.09 -4.19 -3.06
N LEU A 48 19.80 -5.10 -2.12
CA LEU A 48 18.54 -5.84 -2.08
C LEU A 48 17.31 -4.92 -1.96
N VAL A 49 17.39 -3.90 -1.09
CA VAL A 49 16.32 -2.91 -0.94
C VAL A 49 16.13 -2.13 -2.25
N PHE A 50 17.22 -1.70 -2.89
CA PHE A 50 17.16 -0.92 -4.11
C PHE A 50 16.63 -1.75 -5.29
N GLU A 51 17.10 -2.98 -5.50
CA GLU A 51 16.53 -3.90 -6.49
C GLU A 51 15.03 -4.14 -6.29
N THR A 52 14.59 -4.26 -5.03
CA THR A 52 13.15 -4.42 -4.73
C THR A 52 12.36 -3.18 -5.14
N ARG A 53 12.91 -1.97 -4.91
CA ARG A 53 12.31 -0.72 -5.39
C ARG A 53 12.21 -0.67 -6.91
N GLU A 54 13.27 -1.06 -7.61
CA GLU A 54 13.29 -1.09 -9.08
C GLU A 54 12.22 -2.05 -9.63
N ARG A 55 12.10 -3.25 -9.06
CA ARG A 55 11.10 -4.23 -9.46
C ARG A 55 9.68 -3.75 -9.22
N LEU A 56 9.41 -3.12 -8.08
CA LEU A 56 8.10 -2.52 -7.79
C LEU A 56 7.81 -1.33 -8.69
N CYS A 57 8.80 -0.46 -8.92
CA CYS A 57 8.70 0.66 -9.84
C CYS A 57 8.34 0.17 -11.25
N ALA A 58 9.01 -0.85 -11.76
CA ALA A 58 8.71 -1.45 -13.06
C ALA A 58 7.30 -2.10 -13.08
N LEU A 59 6.92 -2.82 -12.04
CA LEU A 59 5.60 -3.48 -11.93
C LEU A 59 4.44 -2.48 -12.02
N PHE A 60 4.60 -1.32 -11.38
CA PHE A 60 3.58 -0.26 -11.36
C PHE A 60 3.80 0.85 -12.39
N HIS A 61 4.72 0.64 -13.35
CA HIS A 61 5.06 1.63 -14.38
C HIS A 61 5.48 2.99 -13.82
N GLY A 62 6.17 2.99 -12.67
CA GLY A 62 6.70 4.20 -12.03
C GLY A 62 7.93 4.73 -12.81
N GLY A 63 8.18 6.03 -12.70
CA GLY A 63 9.30 6.69 -13.39
C GLY A 63 10.64 6.60 -12.66
N ASP A 64 10.63 6.41 -11.32
CA ASP A 64 11.84 6.44 -10.51
C ASP A 64 11.72 5.53 -9.28
N ALA A 65 12.62 4.56 -9.17
CA ALA A 65 12.67 3.62 -8.05
C ALA A 65 12.91 4.31 -6.69
N ARG A 66 13.49 5.51 -6.67
CA ARG A 66 13.69 6.31 -5.46
C ARG A 66 12.38 6.81 -4.85
N CYS A 67 11.31 6.88 -5.67
CA CYS A 67 9.96 7.23 -5.20
C CYS A 67 9.22 6.05 -4.56
N VAL A 68 9.77 4.84 -4.59
CA VAL A 68 9.19 3.69 -3.88
C VAL A 68 9.64 3.71 -2.43
N VAL A 69 8.70 3.91 -1.52
CA VAL A 69 8.95 4.00 -0.08
C VAL A 69 8.32 2.84 0.65
N PHE A 70 9.09 2.13 1.48
CA PHE A 70 8.58 1.05 2.32
C PHE A 70 8.05 1.60 3.65
N THR A 71 6.91 1.09 4.08
CA THR A 71 6.32 1.36 5.38
C THR A 71 6.06 0.03 6.11
N PRO A 72 5.87 0.04 7.44
CA PRO A 72 5.61 -1.19 8.19
C PRO A 72 4.34 -1.93 7.77
N ASN A 73 3.34 -1.22 7.25
CA ASN A 73 2.06 -1.79 6.81
C ASN A 73 1.26 -0.78 5.99
N ILE A 74 0.22 -1.27 5.30
CA ILE A 74 -0.65 -0.44 4.45
C ILE A 74 -1.39 0.66 5.24
N THR A 75 -1.75 0.42 6.50
CA THR A 75 -2.39 1.45 7.33
C THR A 75 -1.49 2.66 7.54
N THR A 76 -0.20 2.43 7.78
CA THR A 76 0.80 3.51 7.87
C THR A 76 0.94 4.24 6.54
N SER A 77 1.05 3.50 5.42
CA SER A 77 1.12 4.11 4.07
C SER A 77 -0.07 5.02 3.80
N LEU A 78 -1.29 4.53 4.03
CA LEU A 78 -2.52 5.29 3.79
C LEU A 78 -2.60 6.53 4.70
N ASN A 79 -2.23 6.43 5.98
CA ASN A 79 -2.19 7.60 6.86
C ASN A 79 -1.17 8.64 6.39
N LEU A 80 0.03 8.22 5.96
CA LEU A 80 1.04 9.13 5.42
C LEU A 80 0.55 9.84 4.16
N LEU A 81 -0.04 9.09 3.21
CA LEU A 81 -0.56 9.65 1.98
C LEU A 81 -1.73 10.59 2.24
N LEU A 82 -2.79 10.13 2.90
CA LEU A 82 -4.00 10.92 3.09
C LEU A 82 -3.73 12.19 3.91
N LYS A 83 -3.01 12.05 5.04
CA LYS A 83 -2.73 13.20 5.91
C LYS A 83 -1.62 14.11 5.41
N GLY A 84 -0.72 13.61 4.56
CA GLY A 84 0.36 14.40 3.98
C GLY A 84 0.01 15.09 2.67
N PHE A 85 -1.02 14.59 1.98
CA PHE A 85 -1.40 15.09 0.65
C PHE A 85 -2.67 15.94 0.66
N LEU A 86 -3.67 15.59 1.49
CA LEU A 86 -4.96 16.27 1.52
C LEU A 86 -4.94 17.53 2.39
N HIS A 87 -5.57 18.59 1.88
CA HIS A 87 -5.70 19.89 2.52
C HIS A 87 -7.17 20.27 2.72
N PRO A 88 -7.48 21.22 3.63
CA PRO A 88 -8.83 21.77 3.75
C PRO A 88 -9.36 22.25 2.41
N GLY A 89 -10.56 21.83 2.04
CA GLY A 89 -11.20 22.11 0.76
C GLY A 89 -11.03 21.02 -0.29
N ASP A 90 -10.12 20.06 -0.08
CA ASP A 90 -10.00 18.91 -0.99
C ASP A 90 -11.20 17.97 -0.86
N HIS A 91 -11.58 17.35 -1.97
CA HIS A 91 -12.65 16.37 -2.04
C HIS A 91 -12.12 15.01 -2.51
N VAL A 92 -12.50 13.94 -1.79
CA VAL A 92 -12.03 12.58 -2.03
C VAL A 92 -13.19 11.65 -2.33
N LEU A 93 -13.12 10.89 -3.40
CA LEU A 93 -14.04 9.80 -3.65
C LEU A 93 -13.47 8.47 -3.15
N VAL A 94 -14.29 7.74 -2.42
CA VAL A 94 -13.94 6.41 -1.90
C VAL A 94 -15.05 5.41 -2.25
N SER A 95 -14.71 4.12 -2.33
CA SER A 95 -15.75 3.10 -2.48
C SER A 95 -16.60 2.97 -1.21
N SER A 96 -17.84 2.51 -1.35
CA SER A 96 -18.69 2.20 -0.19
C SER A 96 -18.20 0.99 0.63
N MET A 97 -17.19 0.28 0.12
CA MET A 97 -16.61 -0.94 0.71
C MET A 97 -15.22 -0.73 1.30
N GLU A 98 -14.81 0.52 1.52
CA GLU A 98 -13.47 0.83 2.02
C GLU A 98 -13.17 0.26 3.40
N HIS A 99 -11.92 -0.16 3.56
CA HIS A 99 -11.39 -0.62 4.84
C HIS A 99 -11.19 0.55 5.82
N ASN A 100 -11.22 0.26 7.11
CA ASN A 100 -10.98 1.24 8.18
C ASN A 100 -9.64 1.98 8.06
N ALA A 101 -8.64 1.39 7.41
CA ALA A 101 -7.35 2.06 7.16
C ALA A 101 -7.47 3.30 6.26
N VAL A 102 -8.52 3.35 5.40
CA VAL A 102 -8.89 4.52 4.59
C VAL A 102 -9.87 5.41 5.34
N MET A 103 -10.95 4.81 5.90
CA MET A 103 -12.04 5.58 6.47
C MET A 103 -11.69 6.34 7.74
N ARG A 104 -10.83 5.76 8.61
CA ARG A 104 -10.44 6.44 9.87
C ARG A 104 -9.65 7.73 9.64
N PRO A 105 -8.57 7.75 8.82
CA PRO A 105 -7.89 9.02 8.53
C PRO A 105 -8.78 10.02 7.80
N LEU A 106 -9.65 9.61 6.88
CA LEU A 106 -10.59 10.53 6.20
C LEU A 106 -11.56 11.18 7.19
N ARG A 107 -12.13 10.41 8.13
CA ARG A 107 -12.96 10.98 9.20
C ARG A 107 -12.23 11.98 10.10
N GLN A 108 -10.93 11.79 10.32
CA GLN A 108 -10.12 12.77 11.04
C GLN A 108 -9.89 14.05 10.22
N LEU A 109 -9.66 13.89 8.92
CA LEU A 109 -9.43 14.99 7.99
C LEU A 109 -10.72 15.78 7.70
N GLU A 110 -11.89 15.16 7.80
CA GLU A 110 -13.18 15.84 7.71
C GLU A 110 -13.31 16.97 8.73
N ALA A 111 -12.83 16.75 9.97
CA ALA A 111 -12.75 17.79 10.99
C ALA A 111 -11.77 18.93 10.65
N ALA A 112 -10.84 18.69 9.73
CA ALA A 112 -9.90 19.68 9.20
C ALA A 112 -10.38 20.35 7.89
N GLY A 113 -11.58 20.02 7.41
CA GLY A 113 -12.18 20.62 6.21
C GLY A 113 -11.95 19.86 4.91
N VAL A 114 -11.51 18.61 4.96
CA VAL A 114 -11.50 17.71 3.79
C VAL A 114 -12.90 17.11 3.64
N MET A 115 -13.41 17.07 2.43
CA MET A 115 -14.70 16.45 2.11
C MET A 115 -14.49 15.07 1.48
N PHE A 116 -15.41 14.14 1.70
CA PHE A 116 -15.39 12.89 0.96
C PHE A 116 -16.79 12.33 0.71
N ASP A 117 -16.96 11.70 -0.45
CA ASP A 117 -18.16 10.98 -0.82
C ASP A 117 -17.87 9.50 -1.07
N ARG A 118 -18.89 8.68 -0.84
CA ARG A 118 -18.82 7.24 -1.08
C ARG A 118 -19.49 6.88 -2.38
N VAL A 119 -18.72 6.32 -3.30
CA VAL A 119 -19.24 5.73 -4.52
C VAL A 119 -19.94 4.41 -4.17
N PRO A 120 -21.23 4.24 -4.47
CA PRO A 120 -21.94 2.99 -4.21
C PRO A 120 -21.35 1.81 -4.98
N CYS A 121 -21.41 0.63 -4.36
CA CYS A 121 -21.08 -0.63 -5.00
C CYS A 121 -22.34 -1.47 -5.21
N ASN A 122 -22.30 -2.33 -6.21
CA ASN A 122 -23.31 -3.36 -6.45
C ASN A 122 -23.18 -4.50 -5.41
N PRO A 123 -24.18 -5.37 -5.26
CA PRO A 123 -24.11 -6.52 -4.35
C PRO A 123 -22.95 -7.49 -4.63
N ASP A 124 -22.43 -7.52 -5.85
CA ASP A 124 -21.28 -8.31 -6.26
C ASP A 124 -19.92 -7.64 -5.94
N GLY A 125 -19.94 -6.42 -5.36
CA GLY A 125 -18.76 -5.64 -5.00
C GLY A 125 -18.22 -4.74 -6.12
N THR A 126 -18.79 -4.76 -7.32
CA THR A 126 -18.38 -3.85 -8.41
C THR A 126 -18.81 -2.43 -8.13
N MET A 127 -17.93 -1.46 -8.39
CA MET A 127 -18.21 -0.04 -8.22
C MET A 127 -19.18 0.46 -9.32
N ARG A 128 -20.12 1.32 -8.97
CA ARG A 128 -21.04 1.97 -9.93
C ARG A 128 -20.35 3.16 -10.57
N LEU A 129 -19.70 2.93 -11.71
CA LEU A 129 -18.87 3.95 -12.38
C LEU A 129 -19.63 5.19 -12.79
N SER A 130 -20.90 5.06 -13.24
CA SER A 130 -21.75 6.22 -13.61
C SER A 130 -21.98 7.16 -12.42
N GLU A 131 -22.16 6.63 -11.22
CA GLU A 131 -22.31 7.41 -10.00
C GLU A 131 -20.96 8.06 -9.58
N ALA A 132 -19.84 7.34 -9.75
CA ALA A 132 -18.53 7.94 -9.55
C ALA A 132 -18.27 9.11 -10.50
N GLU A 133 -18.60 8.97 -11.79
CA GLU A 133 -18.48 10.04 -12.78
C GLU A 133 -19.36 11.25 -12.45
N ALA A 134 -20.58 11.04 -11.95
CA ALA A 134 -21.46 12.12 -11.52
C ALA A 134 -20.83 12.89 -10.34
N LEU A 135 -20.36 12.19 -9.31
CA LEU A 135 -19.71 12.82 -8.15
C LEU A 135 -18.44 13.61 -8.52
N VAL A 136 -17.65 13.12 -9.50
CA VAL A 136 -16.48 13.87 -10.01
C VAL A 136 -16.89 15.17 -10.70
N ARG A 137 -18.02 15.18 -11.43
CA ARG A 137 -18.49 16.38 -12.14
C ARG A 137 -19.13 17.41 -11.22
N GLU A 138 -19.73 16.97 -10.12
CA GLU A 138 -20.36 17.85 -9.13
C GLU A 138 -19.33 18.58 -8.25
N ASN A 139 -18.14 18.05 -8.14
CA ASN A 139 -17.06 18.54 -7.29
C ASN A 139 -15.81 18.86 -8.08
#